data_c3b7446158e6222b42cf52fa3234ab98
#
_entry.id   c3b7446158e6222b42cf52fa3234ab98
#
_cell.length_a   1.000
_cell.length_b   1.000
_cell.length_c   1.000
_cell.angle_alpha   90.00
_cell.angle_beta   90.00
_cell.angle_gamma   90.00
#
_symmetry.space_group_name_H-M   'P 1'
#
loop_
_entity.id
_entity.type
_entity.pdbx_description
1 polymer ?
#
loop_
_entity_poly.entity_id
_entity_poly.type
_entity_poly.pdbx_seq_one_letter_code
_entity_poly.pdbx_strand_id
1 'polypeptide(L)'
;PFASGTAPIDGMAIVPCAMTTVASVAHGISDNLIKRAAEVMLKEGRPLVIVPREAPLNQIHLQNMLTLTQAGATIVPPVLTFYQHPGDSVIEQVDYVVSRILDHLGVDNQLFHRWGSER
;
A
#
# COMPACT_ATOMS: atom_id res chain seq x y z
N PRO A 1 -4.21 12.12 -17.81
CA PRO A 1 -4.61 13.11 -16.86
C PRO A 1 -4.10 12.92 -15.43
N PHE A 2 -4.34 11.79 -14.76
CA PHE A 2 -3.84 11.72 -13.38
C PHE A 2 -2.31 11.68 -13.29
N ALA A 3 -1.62 11.38 -14.36
CA ALA A 3 -0.16 11.41 -14.39
C ALA A 3 0.40 12.83 -14.46
N SER A 4 -0.44 13.81 -14.76
CA SER A 4 0.02 15.20 -14.84
C SER A 4 -0.05 15.94 -13.51
N GLY A 5 -0.68 15.35 -12.50
CA GLY A 5 -0.86 15.99 -11.21
C GLY A 5 -2.03 16.94 -11.14
N THR A 6 -2.85 17.02 -12.18
CA THR A 6 -3.99 17.93 -12.20
C THR A 6 -5.33 17.23 -11.99
N ALA A 7 -5.39 15.91 -12.14
CA ALA A 7 -6.62 15.17 -11.95
C ALA A 7 -6.93 15.03 -10.46
N PRO A 8 -8.23 15.13 -10.07
CA PRO A 8 -8.62 15.06 -8.66
C PRO A 8 -8.68 13.60 -8.15
N ILE A 9 -7.52 12.97 -8.01
CA ILE A 9 -7.43 11.61 -7.52
C ILE A 9 -7.13 11.67 -6.02
N ASP A 10 -8.00 11.07 -5.20
CA ASP A 10 -7.90 11.16 -3.75
C ASP A 10 -6.83 10.27 -3.15
N GLY A 11 -6.55 9.14 -3.75
CA GLY A 11 -5.54 8.22 -3.24
C GLY A 11 -5.24 7.14 -4.25
N MET A 12 -4.22 6.32 -3.93
CA MET A 12 -3.76 5.28 -4.85
C MET A 12 -3.19 4.11 -4.05
N ALA A 13 -3.45 2.90 -4.52
CA ALA A 13 -2.81 1.70 -3.97
C ALA A 13 -2.18 0.91 -5.10
N ILE A 14 -0.98 0.40 -4.87
CA ILE A 14 -0.30 -0.51 -5.81
C ILE A 14 -0.30 -1.89 -5.16
N VAL A 15 -1.12 -2.80 -5.68
CA VAL A 15 -1.39 -4.11 -5.07
C VAL A 15 -1.36 -5.19 -6.14
N PRO A 16 -0.45 -6.12 -6.09
CA PRO A 16 0.80 -6.11 -5.35
C PRO A 16 1.80 -5.16 -5.98
N CYS A 17 2.82 -4.79 -5.24
CA CYS A 17 3.86 -3.90 -5.75
C CYS A 17 5.19 -4.65 -5.82
N ALA A 18 5.75 -4.72 -7.01
CA ALA A 18 7.07 -5.32 -7.20
C ALA A 18 8.14 -4.45 -6.57
N MET A 19 9.20 -5.06 -6.07
CA MET A 19 10.27 -4.30 -5.42
C MET A 19 11.01 -3.40 -6.41
N THR A 20 11.00 -3.72 -7.69
CA THR A 20 11.56 -2.81 -8.71
C THR A 20 10.73 -1.54 -8.84
N THR A 21 9.42 -1.63 -8.68
CA THR A 21 8.55 -0.44 -8.66
C THR A 21 8.80 0.38 -7.40
N VAL A 22 8.93 -0.29 -6.25
CA VAL A 22 9.29 0.39 -4.99
C VAL A 22 10.59 1.17 -5.17
N ALA A 23 11.61 0.52 -5.73
CA ALA A 23 12.91 1.16 -5.95
C ALA A 23 12.79 2.37 -6.88
N SER A 24 12.07 2.23 -7.98
CA SER A 24 11.91 3.31 -8.94
C SER A 24 11.23 4.52 -8.32
N VAL A 25 10.13 4.31 -7.62
CA VAL A 25 9.40 5.41 -7.00
C VAL A 25 10.25 6.05 -5.90
N ALA A 26 10.96 5.23 -5.11
CA ALA A 26 11.81 5.74 -4.05
C ALA A 26 12.93 6.65 -4.59
N HIS A 27 13.38 6.41 -5.81
CA HIS A 27 14.48 7.15 -6.42
C HIS A 27 14.03 8.14 -7.50
N GLY A 28 12.74 8.39 -7.57
CA GLY A 28 12.21 9.41 -8.49
C GLY A 28 12.21 8.99 -9.96
N ILE A 29 12.24 7.70 -10.24
CA ILE A 29 12.20 7.20 -11.61
C ILE A 29 10.74 6.92 -11.96
N SER A 30 10.21 7.62 -12.95
CA SER A 30 8.81 7.52 -13.33
C SER A 30 8.70 7.24 -14.84
N ASP A 31 9.11 6.05 -15.23
CA ASP A 31 9.19 5.65 -16.62
C ASP A 31 7.94 4.90 -17.11
N ASN A 32 6.89 4.86 -16.31
CA ASN A 32 5.58 4.37 -16.76
C ASN A 32 4.48 5.11 -16.01
N LEU A 33 3.23 4.85 -16.40
CA LEU A 33 2.10 5.60 -15.87
C LEU A 33 1.89 5.36 -14.37
N ILE A 34 2.05 4.12 -13.91
CA ILE A 34 1.88 3.77 -12.50
C ILE A 34 2.89 4.51 -11.64
N LYS A 35 4.15 4.49 -12.05
CA LYS A 35 5.21 5.17 -11.31
C LYS A 35 5.01 6.68 -11.29
N ARG A 36 4.54 7.25 -12.40
CA ARG A 36 4.23 8.68 -12.45
C ARG A 36 3.08 9.03 -11.53
N ALA A 37 2.03 8.21 -11.52
CA ALA A 37 0.89 8.46 -10.64
C ALA A 37 1.32 8.40 -9.17
N ALA A 38 2.16 7.44 -8.82
CA ALA A 38 2.67 7.32 -7.47
C ALA A 38 3.50 8.56 -7.08
N GLU A 39 4.34 9.03 -7.99
CA GLU A 39 5.13 10.24 -7.76
C GLU A 39 4.24 11.45 -7.51
N VAL A 40 3.16 11.58 -8.27
CA VAL A 40 2.20 12.67 -8.09
C VAL A 40 1.54 12.59 -6.72
N MET A 41 1.15 11.38 -6.29
CA MET A 41 0.54 11.21 -4.97
C MET A 41 1.49 11.68 -3.87
N LEU A 42 2.74 11.29 -3.94
CA LEU A 42 3.74 11.71 -2.95
C LEU A 42 3.96 13.22 -3.00
N LYS A 43 4.08 13.77 -4.18
CA LYS A 43 4.31 15.21 -4.35
C LYS A 43 3.16 16.03 -3.78
N GLU A 44 1.94 15.57 -3.95
CA GLU A 44 0.77 16.31 -3.51
C GLU A 44 0.29 15.94 -2.11
N GLY A 45 1.02 15.05 -1.43
CA GLY A 45 0.65 14.65 -0.08
C GLY A 45 -0.64 13.84 -0.01
N ARG A 46 -0.97 13.11 -1.06
CA ARG A 46 -2.16 12.28 -1.10
C ARG A 46 -1.82 10.84 -0.70
N PRO A 47 -2.79 10.09 -0.17
CA PRO A 47 -2.52 8.73 0.27
C PRO A 47 -1.99 7.83 -0.84
N LEU A 48 -0.87 7.20 -0.58
CA LEU A 48 -0.28 6.19 -1.46
C LEU A 48 -0.02 4.96 -0.61
N VAL A 49 -0.67 3.86 -0.94
CA VAL A 49 -0.51 2.59 -0.24
C VAL A 49 0.27 1.63 -1.13
N ILE A 50 1.32 1.06 -0.58
CA ILE A 50 2.18 0.10 -1.27
C ILE A 50 2.03 -1.26 -0.59
N VAL A 51 1.67 -2.27 -1.35
CA VAL A 51 1.55 -3.64 -0.85
C VAL A 51 2.67 -4.47 -1.47
N PRO A 52 3.82 -4.58 -0.80
CA PRO A 52 4.99 -5.24 -1.39
C PRO A 52 4.78 -6.74 -1.53
N ARG A 53 5.42 -7.31 -2.53
CA ARG A 53 5.39 -8.74 -2.78
C ARG A 53 6.84 -9.21 -2.97
N GLU A 54 7.41 -9.70 -1.89
CA GLU A 54 8.77 -10.22 -1.90
C GLU A 54 9.08 -10.94 -0.59
N ALA A 55 9.78 -12.05 -0.67
CA ALA A 55 10.29 -12.74 0.49
C ALA A 55 11.49 -13.60 0.08
N PRO A 56 12.61 -13.54 0.82
CA PRO A 56 12.87 -12.62 1.92
C PRO A 56 13.17 -11.22 1.43
N LEU A 57 13.11 -10.25 2.33
CA LEU A 57 13.50 -8.88 2.01
C LEU A 57 15.00 -8.69 2.29
N ASN A 58 15.68 -7.98 1.40
CA ASN A 58 17.10 -7.67 1.62
C ASN A 58 17.24 -6.20 2.04
N GLN A 59 18.48 -5.81 2.30
CA GLN A 59 18.75 -4.45 2.78
C GLN A 59 18.30 -3.39 1.77
N ILE A 60 18.48 -3.63 0.50
CA ILE A 60 18.07 -2.68 -0.55
C ILE A 60 16.55 -2.50 -0.53
N HIS A 61 15.81 -3.59 -0.44
CA HIS A 61 14.35 -3.54 -0.34
C HIS A 61 13.90 -2.72 0.87
N LEU A 62 14.50 -3.01 2.02
CA LEU A 62 14.13 -2.33 3.26
C LEU A 62 14.48 -0.85 3.21
N GLN A 63 15.62 -0.51 2.64
CA GLN A 63 16.02 0.88 2.51
C GLN A 63 15.07 1.67 1.60
N ASN A 64 14.66 1.07 0.49
CA ASN A 64 13.74 1.72 -0.43
C ASN A 64 12.35 1.88 0.18
N MET A 65 11.89 0.89 0.94
CA MET A 65 10.60 1.02 1.64
C MET A 65 10.68 2.11 2.71
N LEU A 66 11.78 2.21 3.42
CA LEU A 66 11.98 3.29 4.39
C LEU A 66 11.91 4.65 3.69
N THR A 67 12.59 4.78 2.57
CA THR A 67 12.58 6.03 1.80
C THR A 67 11.14 6.41 1.41
N LEU A 68 10.35 5.44 0.95
CA LEU A 68 8.97 5.72 0.58
C LEU A 68 8.11 6.13 1.78
N THR A 69 8.29 5.49 2.94
CA THR A 69 7.52 5.87 4.12
C THR A 69 7.90 7.27 4.60
N GLN A 70 9.17 7.62 4.50
CA GLN A 70 9.62 8.98 4.84
C GLN A 70 9.04 10.01 3.88
N ALA A 71 8.77 9.61 2.64
CA ALA A 71 8.16 10.50 1.64
C ALA A 71 6.62 10.58 1.78
N GLY A 72 6.03 9.76 2.65
CA GLY A 72 4.61 9.82 2.92
C GLY A 72 3.80 8.60 2.51
N ALA A 73 4.41 7.59 1.90
CA ALA A 73 3.69 6.37 1.54
C ALA A 73 3.43 5.50 2.76
N THR A 74 2.39 4.68 2.69
CA THR A 74 2.09 3.67 3.70
C THR A 74 2.38 2.29 3.11
N ILE A 75 3.17 1.51 3.83
CA ILE A 75 3.48 0.13 3.42
C ILE A 75 2.55 -0.80 4.18
N VAL A 76 1.78 -1.60 3.45
CA VAL A 76 0.88 -2.58 4.04
C VAL A 76 1.34 -3.97 3.59
N PRO A 77 2.11 -4.68 4.41
CA PRO A 77 2.50 -6.04 4.06
C PRO A 77 1.26 -6.95 4.04
N PRO A 78 1.15 -7.86 3.07
CA PRO A 78 0.00 -8.77 3.00
C PRO A 78 0.18 -9.94 3.96
N VAL A 79 0.15 -9.65 5.26
CA VAL A 79 0.41 -10.64 6.31
C VAL A 79 -0.89 -11.32 6.70
N LEU A 80 -0.88 -12.66 6.73
CA LEU A 80 -1.99 -13.43 7.22
C LEU A 80 -1.91 -13.53 8.75
N THR A 81 -3.03 -13.28 9.41
CA THR A 81 -3.04 -13.12 10.87
C THR A 81 -3.85 -14.21 11.55
N PHE A 82 -3.39 -15.45 11.41
CA PHE A 82 -4.10 -16.60 11.99
C PHE A 82 -4.24 -16.52 13.51
N TYR A 83 -3.32 -15.86 14.17
CA TYR A 83 -3.36 -15.76 15.63
C TYR A 83 -4.46 -14.83 16.12
N GLN A 84 -4.96 -13.92 15.30
CA GLN A 84 -6.04 -13.02 15.70
C GLN A 84 -7.40 -13.69 15.57
N HIS A 85 -7.56 -14.54 14.58
CA HIS A 85 -8.80 -15.24 14.30
C HIS A 85 -8.49 -16.66 13.90
N PRO A 86 -8.11 -17.50 14.89
CA PRO A 86 -7.78 -18.88 14.58
C PRO A 86 -8.96 -19.59 13.91
N GLY A 87 -8.71 -20.23 12.80
CA GLY A 87 -9.76 -20.92 12.06
C GLY A 87 -10.43 -20.09 10.98
N ASP A 88 -10.07 -18.83 10.85
CA ASP A 88 -10.60 -18.00 9.77
C ASP A 88 -10.12 -18.54 8.43
N SER A 89 -10.96 -18.38 7.42
CA SER A 89 -10.64 -18.79 6.07
C SER A 89 -9.59 -17.87 5.45
N VAL A 90 -8.99 -18.31 4.35
CA VAL A 90 -8.07 -17.47 3.59
C VAL A 90 -8.77 -16.22 3.10
N ILE A 91 -10.05 -16.34 2.70
CA ILE A 91 -10.83 -15.20 2.24
C ILE A 91 -10.94 -14.14 3.33
N GLU A 92 -11.18 -14.55 4.57
CA GLU A 92 -11.26 -13.61 5.68
C GLU A 92 -9.91 -12.96 5.95
N GLN A 93 -8.80 -13.69 5.77
CA GLN A 93 -7.48 -13.11 5.91
C GLN A 93 -7.20 -12.08 4.82
N VAL A 94 -7.62 -12.36 3.60
CA VAL A 94 -7.50 -11.41 2.49
C VAL A 94 -8.35 -10.17 2.78
N ASP A 95 -9.57 -10.36 3.28
CA ASP A 95 -10.44 -9.23 3.64
C ASP A 95 -9.79 -8.34 4.69
N TYR A 96 -9.07 -8.92 5.63
CA TYR A 96 -8.35 -8.13 6.62
C TYR A 96 -7.32 -7.21 5.95
N VAL A 97 -6.51 -7.76 5.05
CA VAL A 97 -5.49 -6.97 4.35
C VAL A 97 -6.15 -5.88 3.51
N VAL A 98 -7.19 -6.23 2.76
CA VAL A 98 -7.91 -5.26 1.92
C VAL A 98 -8.52 -4.15 2.79
N SER A 99 -9.10 -4.50 3.93
CA SER A 99 -9.67 -3.49 4.83
C SER A 99 -8.61 -2.51 5.32
N ARG A 100 -7.40 -2.99 5.60
CA ARG A 100 -6.31 -2.10 6.02
C ARG A 100 -5.89 -1.16 4.90
N ILE A 101 -5.87 -1.65 3.66
CA ILE A 101 -5.58 -0.80 2.50
C ILE A 101 -6.64 0.29 2.37
N LEU A 102 -7.91 -0.10 2.44
CA LEU A 102 -9.01 0.86 2.31
C LEU A 102 -9.03 1.87 3.46
N ASP A 103 -8.70 1.44 4.68
CA ASP A 103 -8.59 2.35 5.81
C ASP A 103 -7.58 3.45 5.54
N HIS A 104 -6.43 3.09 5.00
CA HIS A 104 -5.39 4.08 4.73
C HIS A 104 -5.67 4.95 3.52
N LEU A 105 -6.58 4.52 2.65
CA LEU A 105 -7.07 5.35 1.56
C LEU A 105 -8.23 6.24 1.98
N GLY A 106 -8.74 6.06 3.20
CA GLY A 106 -9.86 6.85 3.69
C GLY A 106 -11.20 6.37 3.18
N VAL A 107 -11.30 5.12 2.77
CA VAL A 107 -12.54 4.55 2.23
C VAL A 107 -13.22 3.73 3.32
N ASP A 108 -14.46 4.10 3.63
CA ASP A 108 -15.26 3.32 4.59
C ASP A 108 -15.50 1.92 4.06
N ASN A 109 -15.36 0.95 4.94
CA ASN A 109 -15.56 -0.45 4.55
C ASN A 109 -16.00 -1.27 5.76
N GLN A 110 -16.62 -2.42 5.46
CA GLN A 110 -17.10 -3.37 6.46
C GLN A 110 -16.54 -4.76 6.19
N LEU A 111 -15.40 -4.82 5.51
CA LEU A 111 -14.84 -6.09 5.07
C LEU A 111 -14.33 -6.95 6.19
N PHE A 112 -13.92 -6.34 7.31
CA PHE A 112 -13.35 -7.10 8.39
C PHE A 112 -13.67 -6.43 9.72
N HIS A 113 -13.96 -7.26 10.75
CA HIS A 113 -14.20 -6.74 12.09
C HIS A 113 -12.89 -6.25 12.69
N ARG A 114 -12.89 -5.02 13.16
CA ARG A 114 -11.68 -4.45 13.76
C ARG A 114 -11.48 -5.05 15.14
N TRP A 115 -10.25 -5.29 15.45
CA TRP A 115 -9.89 -5.85 16.75
C TRP A 115 -10.39 -4.93 17.86
N GLY A 116 -11.20 -5.49 18.75
CA GLY A 116 -11.70 -4.75 19.90
C GLY A 116 -12.81 -3.74 19.63
N SER A 117 -13.32 -3.67 18.40
CA SER A 117 -14.29 -2.64 18.09
C SER A 117 -15.74 -3.10 18.16
N GLU A 118 -16.07 -4.28 17.67
CA GLU A 118 -17.48 -4.70 17.62
C GLU A 118 -17.63 -6.19 17.71
N ARG A 119 -16.87 -6.73 18.54
CA ARG A 119 -16.92 -8.15 18.81
C ARG A 119 -17.93 -8.47 19.86
#